data_2f08da27dc25c84575f158f0a9919dfe
#
_entry.id   2f08da27dc25c84575f158f0a9919dfe
#
_cell.length_a   1.000
_cell.length_b   1.000
_cell.length_c   1.000
_cell.angle_alpha   90.00
_cell.angle_beta   90.00
_cell.angle_gamma   90.00
#
_symmetry.space_group_name_H-M   'P 1'
#
loop_
_entity.id
_entity.type
_entity.pdbx_description
1 polymer ?
#
loop_
_entity_poly.entity_id
_entity_poly.type
_entity_poly.pdbx_seq_one_letter_code
_entity_poly.pdbx_strand_id
1 'polypeptide(L)'
;MKAKRVTGMLLVSALAVSLFTGCGGGSSENEGGIKEFTAFFAVPGAEINDDNEIQQIIAEKTGAKVDETWLTGQTASEAVGTLIAGGEYPDFIDGGDAMGQLYEAGVTCSFG
;
A
#
# COMPACT_ATOMS: atom_id res chain seq x y z
N MET A 1 45.44 -39.80 -29.08
CA MET A 1 45.31 -39.16 -29.19
C MET A 1 44.62 -38.27 -29.48
N LYS A 2 43.68 -38.01 -29.24
CA LYS A 2 42.89 -37.20 -29.59
C LYS A 2 42.80 -36.16 -28.72
N ALA A 3 43.01 -35.13 -28.98
CA ALA A 3 42.82 -33.98 -28.21
C ALA A 3 41.37 -33.81 -27.96
N LYS A 4 41.04 -33.90 -26.78
CA LYS A 4 39.80 -33.56 -26.52
C LYS A 4 39.68 -32.15 -26.54
N ARG A 5 39.16 -31.71 -27.46
CA ARG A 5 38.77 -30.37 -27.52
C ARG A 5 37.65 -30.24 -26.62
N VAL A 6 37.95 -29.98 -25.43
CA VAL A 6 36.97 -29.42 -24.55
C VAL A 6 36.74 -28.03 -25.06
N THR A 7 35.81 -27.93 -25.89
CA THR A 7 35.26 -26.65 -26.24
C THR A 7 34.61 -26.12 -25.00
N GLY A 8 35.35 -25.27 -24.35
CA GLY A 8 34.80 -24.53 -23.23
C GLY A 8 33.61 -23.78 -23.74
N MET A 9 32.50 -24.33 -23.43
CA MET A 9 31.25 -23.66 -23.64
C MET A 9 31.23 -22.48 -22.68
N LEU A 10 31.59 -21.37 -23.21
CA LEU A 10 31.39 -20.11 -22.55
C LEU A 10 29.91 -19.89 -22.43
N LEU A 11 29.40 -20.34 -21.34
CA LEU A 11 28.10 -19.91 -20.89
C LEU A 11 28.22 -18.45 -20.48
N VAL A 12 28.05 -17.61 -21.42
CA VAL A 12 27.73 -16.23 -21.14
C VAL A 12 26.32 -16.22 -20.61
N SER A 13 26.22 -16.47 -19.35
CA SER A 13 25.00 -16.14 -18.67
C SER A 13 24.90 -14.62 -18.64
N ALA A 14 24.18 -14.11 -19.56
CA ALA A 14 23.75 -12.74 -19.49
C ALA A 14 22.85 -12.61 -18.28
N LEU A 15 23.45 -12.23 -17.18
CA LEU A 15 22.69 -11.72 -16.05
C LEU A 15 22.08 -10.40 -16.48
N ALA A 16 20.89 -10.51 -16.99
CA ALA A 16 20.03 -9.36 -17.07
C ALA A 16 19.64 -9.01 -15.65
N VAL A 17 20.46 -8.23 -15.01
CA VAL A 17 20.10 -7.58 -13.77
C VAL A 17 19.10 -6.50 -14.15
N SER A 18 17.86 -6.88 -14.24
CA SER A 18 16.78 -5.92 -14.24
C SER A 18 16.71 -5.33 -12.84
N LEU A 19 17.38 -4.25 -12.67
CA LEU A 19 17.19 -3.38 -11.54
C LEU A 19 15.81 -2.74 -11.66
N PHE A 20 14.82 -3.52 -11.27
CA PHE A 20 13.57 -2.91 -10.93
C PHE A 20 13.72 -2.27 -9.55
N THR A 21 14.19 -1.06 -9.55
CA THR A 21 13.95 -0.20 -8.43
C THR A 21 12.46 0.12 -8.45
N GLY A 22 11.69 -0.82 -7.96
CA GLY A 22 10.31 -0.56 -7.67
C GLY A 22 10.28 0.42 -6.51
N CYS A 23 9.97 1.66 -6.76
CA CYS A 23 9.39 2.50 -5.76
C CYS A 23 8.07 1.84 -5.40
N GLY A 24 8.10 1.10 -4.29
CA GLY A 24 6.91 0.45 -3.80
C GLY A 24 5.99 1.46 -3.17
N GLY A 25 5.11 2.01 -3.94
CA GLY A 25 3.82 2.40 -3.46
C GLY A 25 2.91 1.24 -3.79
N GLY A 26 2.42 0.54 -2.78
CA GLY A 26 1.50 -0.57 -2.98
C GLY A 26 0.16 -0.07 -3.48
N SER A 27 0.06 0.21 -4.74
CA SER A 27 -1.21 0.33 -5.41
C SER A 27 -1.40 -0.94 -6.21
N SER A 28 -2.35 -1.75 -5.80
CA SER A 28 -2.86 -2.83 -6.62
C SER A 28 -3.48 -2.20 -7.85
N GLU A 29 -2.77 -2.22 -8.95
CA GLU A 29 -3.36 -1.93 -10.23
C GLU A 29 -4.22 -3.13 -10.61
N ASN A 30 -5.50 -3.04 -10.31
CA ASN A 30 -6.46 -3.94 -10.89
C ASN A 30 -6.57 -3.60 -12.38
N GLU A 31 -6.28 -4.58 -13.22
CA GLU A 31 -6.54 -4.51 -14.65
C GLU A 31 -8.04 -4.43 -14.90
N GLY A 32 -8.58 -3.25 -14.83
CA GLY A 32 -10.01 -2.98 -14.97
C GLY A 32 -10.32 -1.50 -14.87
N GLY A 33 -9.33 -0.68 -14.64
CA GLY A 33 -9.46 0.76 -14.67
C GLY A 33 -9.91 1.43 -13.37
N ILE A 34 -10.26 0.69 -12.32
CA ILE A 34 -10.57 1.25 -11.00
C ILE A 34 -9.38 1.05 -10.08
N LYS A 35 -8.81 2.15 -9.62
CA LYS A 35 -7.69 2.14 -8.67
C LYS A 35 -8.22 2.10 -7.25
N GLU A 36 -7.72 1.17 -6.47
CA GLU A 36 -8.08 1.01 -5.07
C GLU A 36 -7.05 1.67 -4.17
N PHE A 37 -7.54 2.44 -3.20
CA PHE A 37 -6.74 3.06 -2.15
C PHE A 37 -7.23 2.59 -0.80
N THR A 38 -6.34 2.56 0.16
CA THR A 38 -6.67 2.23 1.55
C THR A 38 -6.68 3.50 2.40
N ALA A 39 -7.62 3.59 3.33
CA ALA A 39 -7.73 4.72 4.25
C ALA A 39 -8.03 4.24 5.68
N PHE A 40 -7.42 4.90 6.64
CA PHE A 40 -7.70 4.67 8.05
C PHE A 40 -8.16 5.96 8.72
N PHE A 41 -9.27 5.88 9.43
CA PHE A 41 -9.86 6.97 10.18
C PHE A 41 -9.90 6.63 11.67
N ALA A 42 -9.13 7.34 12.48
CA ALA A 42 -9.08 7.15 13.93
C ALA A 42 -10.27 7.79 14.65
N VAL A 43 -11.45 7.59 14.11
CA VAL A 43 -12.73 8.02 14.68
C VAL A 43 -13.73 6.86 14.60
N PRO A 44 -14.71 6.81 15.49
CA PRO A 44 -15.75 5.78 15.43
C PRO A 44 -16.54 5.88 14.13
N GLY A 45 -16.66 4.77 13.45
CA GLY A 45 -17.40 4.68 12.21
C GLY A 45 -17.80 3.24 11.92
N ALA A 46 -18.44 3.04 10.80
CA ALA A 46 -18.82 1.75 10.30
C ALA A 46 -18.25 1.55 8.90
N GLU A 47 -17.80 0.35 8.65
CA GLU A 47 -17.36 -0.03 7.31
C GLU A 47 -18.52 0.15 6.33
N ILE A 48 -18.18 0.70 5.18
CA ILE A 48 -19.12 0.84 4.08
C ILE A 48 -18.96 -0.40 3.21
N ASN A 49 -20.05 -1.14 3.03
CA ASN A 49 -20.01 -2.35 2.22
C ASN A 49 -19.67 -2.04 0.77
N ASP A 50 -18.94 -2.95 0.13
CA ASP A 50 -18.61 -2.89 -1.29
C ASP A 50 -19.84 -2.80 -2.20
N ASP A 51 -21.00 -3.27 -1.71
CA ASP A 51 -22.28 -3.20 -2.42
C ASP A 51 -22.94 -1.82 -2.36
N ASN A 52 -22.32 -0.85 -1.69
CA ASN A 52 -22.89 0.48 -1.58
C ASN A 52 -22.96 1.15 -2.94
N GLU A 53 -24.16 1.45 -3.38
CA GLU A 53 -24.43 2.01 -4.69
C GLU A 53 -23.72 3.36 -4.91
N ILE A 54 -23.62 4.17 -3.86
CA ILE A 54 -22.94 5.48 -3.96
C ILE A 54 -21.45 5.28 -4.19
N GLN A 55 -20.81 4.34 -3.49
CA GLN A 55 -19.40 4.03 -3.71
C GLN A 55 -19.15 3.48 -5.12
N GLN A 56 -20.02 2.63 -5.61
CA GLN A 56 -19.92 2.10 -6.97
C GLN A 56 -20.02 3.21 -8.02
N ILE A 57 -20.96 4.13 -7.86
CA ILE A 57 -21.09 5.29 -8.75
C ILE A 57 -19.83 6.18 -8.69
N ILE A 58 -19.28 6.42 -7.52
CA ILE A 58 -18.04 7.19 -7.36
C ILE A 58 -16.89 6.47 -8.06
N ALA A 59 -16.75 5.17 -7.86
CA ALA A 59 -15.69 4.37 -8.49
C ALA A 59 -15.79 4.42 -10.03
N GLU A 60 -16.98 4.28 -10.57
CA GLU A 60 -17.21 4.36 -12.01
C GLU A 60 -16.90 5.76 -12.58
N LYS A 61 -17.28 6.81 -11.86
CA LYS A 61 -17.10 8.19 -12.34
C LYS A 61 -15.68 8.70 -12.17
N THR A 62 -14.98 8.27 -11.15
CA THR A 62 -13.64 8.77 -10.81
C THR A 62 -12.52 7.81 -11.21
N GLY A 63 -12.84 6.53 -11.44
CA GLY A 63 -11.84 5.49 -11.64
C GLY A 63 -11.08 5.13 -10.35
N ALA A 64 -11.60 5.51 -9.18
CA ALA A 64 -10.97 5.27 -7.90
C ALA A 64 -11.98 4.78 -6.87
N LYS A 65 -11.52 3.88 -5.99
CA LYS A 65 -12.27 3.30 -4.88
C LYS A 65 -11.41 3.40 -3.64
N VAL A 66 -12.03 3.58 -2.48
CA VAL A 66 -11.34 3.64 -1.18
C VAL A 66 -11.85 2.50 -0.30
N ASP A 67 -10.92 1.72 0.24
CA ASP A 67 -11.17 0.74 1.27
C ASP A 67 -10.90 1.40 2.64
N GLU A 68 -11.93 1.57 3.43
CA GLU A 68 -11.92 2.38 4.64
C GLU A 68 -11.91 1.52 5.89
N THR A 69 -11.02 1.82 6.81
CA THR A 69 -10.97 1.23 8.14
C THR A 69 -11.26 2.27 9.20
N TRP A 70 -12.18 1.96 10.11
CA TRP A 70 -12.62 2.84 11.17
C TRP A 70 -12.35 2.24 12.55
N LEU A 71 -12.44 3.05 13.61
CA LEU A 71 -12.35 2.53 14.97
C LEU A 71 -13.56 1.65 15.30
N THR A 72 -13.29 0.45 15.77
CA THR A 72 -14.31 -0.54 16.16
C THR A 72 -14.19 -0.91 17.63
N GLY A 73 -14.17 0.09 18.51
CA GLY A 73 -14.10 -0.10 19.95
C GLY A 73 -12.77 0.21 20.60
N GLN A 74 -11.70 0.42 19.83
CA GLN A 74 -10.41 0.90 20.34
C GLN A 74 -10.45 2.43 20.47
N THR A 75 -9.50 2.97 21.23
CA THR A 75 -9.20 4.40 21.19
C THR A 75 -8.34 4.74 19.98
N ALA A 76 -8.35 5.99 19.57
CA ALA A 76 -7.47 6.47 18.50
C ALA A 76 -6.00 6.18 18.80
N SER A 77 -5.57 6.37 20.04
CA SER A 77 -4.19 6.13 20.48
C SER A 77 -3.78 4.65 20.35
N GLU A 78 -4.67 3.73 20.72
CA GLU A 78 -4.40 2.30 20.61
C GLU A 78 -4.29 1.85 19.16
N ALA A 79 -5.23 2.30 18.33
CA ALA A 79 -5.25 1.94 16.91
C ALA A 79 -4.05 2.51 16.16
N VAL A 80 -3.73 3.79 16.38
CA VAL A 80 -2.55 4.43 15.78
C VAL A 80 -1.26 3.79 16.29
N GLY A 81 -1.17 3.50 17.59
CA GLY A 81 -0.02 2.79 18.16
C GLY A 81 0.21 1.42 17.50
N THR A 82 -0.88 0.70 17.18
CA THR A 82 -0.81 -0.58 16.49
C THR A 82 -0.30 -0.42 15.05
N LEU A 83 -0.74 0.59 14.32
CA LEU A 83 -0.25 0.89 12.98
C LEU A 83 1.25 1.21 12.99
N ILE A 84 1.69 2.03 13.95
CA ILE A 84 3.10 2.40 14.10
C ILE A 84 3.94 1.16 14.41
N ALA A 85 3.48 0.31 15.31
CA ALA A 85 4.17 -0.92 15.68
C ALA A 85 4.25 -1.93 14.54
N GLY A 86 3.22 -1.99 13.69
CA GLY A 86 3.19 -2.86 12.52
C GLY A 86 4.04 -2.38 11.36
N GLY A 87 4.28 -1.08 11.26
CA GLY A 87 5.09 -0.48 10.19
C GLY A 87 4.45 -0.52 8.81
N GLU A 88 3.20 -0.93 8.71
CA GLU A 88 2.41 -0.92 7.48
C GLU A 88 1.32 0.13 7.59
N TYR A 89 1.29 1.02 6.62
CA TYR A 89 0.40 2.17 6.63
C TYR A 89 -0.50 2.18 5.40
N PRO A 90 -1.78 2.56 5.55
CA PRO A 90 -2.64 2.78 4.41
C PRO A 90 -2.20 4.02 3.61
N ASP A 91 -2.79 4.19 2.43
CA ASP A 91 -2.48 5.33 1.56
C ASP A 91 -2.87 6.67 2.20
N PHE A 92 -3.96 6.67 2.97
CA PHE A 92 -4.46 7.83 3.68
C PHE A 92 -4.68 7.52 5.15
N ILE A 93 -4.27 8.42 6.03
CA ILE A 93 -4.44 8.28 7.47
C ILE A 93 -5.01 9.58 8.04
N ASP A 94 -6.11 9.45 8.76
CA ASP A 94 -6.59 10.46 9.70
C ASP A 94 -6.39 9.93 11.12
N GLY A 95 -5.41 10.44 11.81
CA GLY A 95 -5.05 10.00 13.17
C GLY A 95 -5.98 10.54 14.25
N GLY A 96 -6.92 11.42 13.92
CA GLY A 96 -7.80 12.04 14.90
C GLY A 96 -7.01 12.64 16.07
N ASP A 97 -7.44 12.34 17.30
CA ASP A 97 -6.76 12.81 18.52
C ASP A 97 -5.34 12.26 18.70
N ALA A 98 -4.99 11.18 17.99
CA ALA A 98 -3.69 10.55 18.03
C ALA A 98 -2.75 10.97 16.89
N MET A 99 -3.12 11.98 16.11
CA MET A 99 -2.30 12.46 14.99
C MET A 99 -0.87 12.83 15.39
N GLY A 100 -0.68 13.32 16.62
CA GLY A 100 0.63 13.63 17.16
C GLY A 100 1.58 12.43 17.19
N GLN A 101 1.08 11.24 17.46
CA GLN A 101 1.89 10.01 17.49
C GLN A 101 2.42 9.66 16.08
N LEU A 102 1.59 9.83 15.06
CA LEU A 102 2.00 9.62 13.66
C LEU A 102 3.09 10.62 13.25
N TYR A 103 2.96 11.84 13.73
CA TYR A 103 3.93 12.88 13.46
C TYR A 103 5.29 12.56 14.10
N GLU A 104 5.28 12.15 15.37
CA GLU A 104 6.49 11.76 16.10
C GLU A 104 7.15 10.52 15.50
N ALA A 105 6.35 9.59 14.98
CA ALA A 105 6.85 8.41 14.30
C ALA A 105 7.40 8.68 12.89
N GLY A 106 7.24 9.89 12.37
CA GLY A 106 7.71 10.27 11.04
C GLY A 106 6.92 9.65 9.89
N VAL A 107 5.69 9.25 10.15
CA VAL A 107 4.84 8.57 9.17
C VAL A 107 4.18 9.54 8.20
N THR A 108 3.98 10.77 8.63
CA THR A 108 3.27 11.77 7.84
C THR A 108 4.20 12.56 6.95
N CYS A 109 3.83 12.69 5.68
CA CYS A 109 4.48 13.66 4.80
C CYS A 109 3.98 15.04 5.18
N SER A 110 4.90 15.94 5.50
CA SER A 110 4.57 17.36 5.61
C SER A 110 4.36 17.88 4.20
N PHE A 111 3.14 18.23 3.88
CA PHE A 111 2.89 19.09 2.73
C PHE A 111 3.31 20.50 3.12
N GLY A 112 4.55 20.79 2.87
CA GLY A 112 5.09 22.12 3.09
C GLY A 112 4.89 23.03 1.91
#